data_4809e3efbbc94d6b7e365716e386a8c2
#
_entry.id   4809e3efbbc94d6b7e365716e386a8c2
#
_cell.length_a   1.000
_cell.length_b   1.000
_cell.length_c   1.000
_cell.angle_alpha   90.00
_cell.angle_beta   90.00
_cell.angle_gamma   90.00
#
_symmetry.space_group_name_H-M   'P 1'
#
loop_
_entity.id
_entity.type
_entity.pdbx_description
1 polymer ?
#
loop_
_entity_poly.entity_id
_entity_poly.type
_entity_poly.pdbx_seq_one_letter_code
_entity_poly.pdbx_strand_id
1 'polypeptide(L)'
;MDAEEILARVRNEQQIPADWTVFPLLKRKVIGSIVGWVLGILVGGLLLALVVPIVIPGNYERGVFSILVTSILLGVLLFIFIGSICMLITDILRLRNAEQHVIVLTEEFYVKQEGAKKTQVPLYAIKYVTARGRAPIDRTPSSQQANGENSALPDASENMMGLFFGRKATPAGQRERRKRRRTPSSLAFIDERTNTEVVVVNDDAFGDPFTIDGAIKQHVASATTSTLEQ
;
A
#
# COMPACT_ATOMS: atom_id res chain seq x y z
N MET A 1 -18.68 19.79 13.12
CA MET A 1 -18.08 18.74 13.99
C MET A 1 -16.56 18.87 13.96
N ASP A 2 -15.93 18.75 15.13
CA ASP A 2 -14.45 18.75 15.21
C ASP A 2 -13.88 17.34 14.95
N ALA A 3 -12.65 17.25 14.40
CA ALA A 3 -11.98 15.98 14.14
C ALA A 3 -11.87 15.09 15.38
N GLU A 4 -11.71 15.70 16.56
CA GLU A 4 -11.60 14.94 17.82
C GLU A 4 -12.92 14.29 18.21
N GLU A 5 -14.03 14.98 18.00
CA GLU A 5 -15.36 14.42 18.27
C GLU A 5 -15.69 13.25 17.34
N ILE A 6 -15.37 13.40 16.04
CA ILE A 6 -15.56 12.33 15.04
C ILE A 6 -14.74 11.10 15.43
N LEU A 7 -13.47 11.28 15.77
CA LEU A 7 -12.59 10.17 16.16
C LEU A 7 -12.99 9.54 17.47
N ALA A 8 -13.47 10.32 18.44
CA ALA A 8 -13.97 9.80 19.72
C ALA A 8 -15.21 8.91 19.52
N ARG A 9 -16.14 9.30 18.65
CA ARG A 9 -17.32 8.49 18.31
C ARG A 9 -16.94 7.18 17.64
N VAL A 10 -15.99 7.20 16.71
CA VAL A 10 -15.51 5.99 16.02
C VAL A 10 -14.84 5.02 17.00
N ARG A 11 -14.09 5.51 18.00
CA ARG A 11 -13.47 4.65 19.03
C ARG A 11 -14.51 3.99 19.93
N ASN A 12 -15.62 4.64 20.19
CA ASN A 12 -16.68 4.12 21.06
C ASN A 12 -17.64 3.15 20.35
N GLU A 13 -17.35 2.68 19.14
CA GLU A 13 -18.03 1.68 18.29
C GLU A 13 -19.58 1.64 18.37
N GLN A 14 -20.18 2.10 19.48
CA GLN A 14 -21.62 2.01 19.76
C GLN A 14 -22.44 3.17 19.16
N GLN A 15 -21.81 4.18 18.57
CA GLN A 15 -22.47 5.40 18.09
C GLN A 15 -22.02 5.84 16.69
N ILE A 16 -21.58 4.91 15.85
CA ILE A 16 -21.21 5.25 14.48
C ILE A 16 -22.50 5.40 13.65
N PRO A 17 -22.79 6.59 13.10
CA PRO A 17 -23.93 6.79 12.20
C PRO A 17 -23.80 5.87 10.97
N ALA A 18 -24.93 5.44 10.42
CA ALA A 18 -24.95 4.53 9.27
C ALA A 18 -24.32 5.16 8.01
N ASP A 19 -24.31 6.48 7.92
CA ASP A 19 -23.81 7.26 6.78
C ASP A 19 -22.29 7.47 6.81
N TRP A 20 -21.63 7.03 7.90
CA TRP A 20 -20.19 7.14 8.02
C TRP A 20 -19.49 5.91 7.46
N THR A 21 -18.44 6.13 6.68
CA THR A 21 -17.57 5.06 6.19
C THR A 21 -16.24 5.09 6.93
N VAL A 22 -15.92 4.00 7.64
CA VAL A 22 -14.71 3.91 8.46
C VAL A 22 -13.76 2.87 7.87
N PHE A 23 -12.50 3.26 7.65
CA PHE A 23 -11.43 2.38 7.19
C PHE A 23 -10.39 2.24 8.32
N PRO A 24 -10.47 1.19 9.12
CA PRO A 24 -9.50 0.91 10.18
C PRO A 24 -8.20 0.34 9.59
N LEU A 25 -7.13 0.43 10.35
CA LEU A 25 -5.86 -0.20 10.02
C LEU A 25 -6.02 -1.73 9.94
N LEU A 26 -5.63 -2.33 8.83
CA LEU A 26 -5.64 -3.78 8.63
C LEU A 26 -4.46 -4.44 9.37
N LYS A 27 -4.64 -4.79 10.63
CA LYS A 27 -3.62 -5.41 11.49
C LYS A 27 -2.91 -6.59 10.80
N ARG A 28 -3.64 -7.42 10.03
CA ARG A 28 -3.09 -8.56 9.31
C ARG A 28 -2.01 -8.19 8.29
N LYS A 29 -2.14 -7.04 7.62
CA LYS A 29 -1.14 -6.59 6.65
C LYS A 29 0.11 -6.06 7.33
N VAL A 30 -0.05 -5.32 8.43
CA VAL A 30 1.07 -4.85 9.26
C VAL A 30 1.84 -6.04 9.85
N ILE A 31 1.14 -7.05 10.37
CA ILE A 31 1.78 -8.28 10.85
C ILE A 31 2.57 -8.99 9.73
N GLY A 32 2.02 -9.06 8.53
CA GLY A 32 2.74 -9.60 7.38
C GLY A 32 4.03 -8.85 7.04
N SER A 33 4.03 -7.52 7.17
CA SER A 33 5.22 -6.68 7.02
C SER A 33 6.25 -6.95 8.12
N ILE A 34 5.80 -7.04 9.39
CA ILE A 34 6.65 -7.39 10.54
C ILE A 34 7.37 -8.71 10.32
N VAL A 35 6.67 -9.76 9.89
CA VAL A 35 7.27 -11.07 9.57
C VAL A 35 8.33 -10.94 8.48
N GLY A 36 8.07 -10.13 7.45
CA GLY A 36 9.04 -9.84 6.40
C GLY A 36 10.32 -9.18 6.93
N TRP A 37 10.19 -8.18 7.82
CA TRP A 37 11.34 -7.51 8.42
C TRP A 37 12.12 -8.41 9.37
N VAL A 38 11.45 -9.24 10.17
CA VAL A 38 12.12 -10.23 11.03
C VAL A 38 12.95 -11.20 10.18
N LEU A 39 12.39 -11.69 9.08
CA LEU A 39 13.13 -12.53 8.15
C LEU A 39 14.33 -11.80 7.53
N GLY A 40 14.16 -10.53 7.16
CA GLY A 40 15.22 -9.65 6.66
C GLY A 40 16.36 -9.48 7.67
N ILE A 41 16.05 -9.31 8.97
CA ILE A 41 17.05 -9.23 10.04
C ILE A 41 17.79 -10.55 10.21
N LEU A 42 17.07 -11.67 10.24
CA LEU A 42 17.69 -12.99 10.38
C LEU A 42 18.64 -13.31 9.22
N VAL A 43 18.19 -13.12 7.98
CA VAL A 43 19.00 -13.35 6.79
C VAL A 43 20.17 -12.35 6.72
N GLY A 44 19.92 -11.06 6.93
CA GLY A 44 20.96 -10.03 6.92
C GLY A 44 22.01 -10.24 8.02
N GLY A 45 21.58 -10.58 9.24
CA GLY A 45 22.48 -10.88 10.36
C GLY A 45 23.31 -12.13 10.11
N LEU A 46 22.69 -13.21 9.60
CA LEU A 46 23.41 -14.44 9.24
C LEU A 46 24.45 -14.17 8.14
N LEU A 47 24.08 -13.44 7.10
CA LEU A 47 25.01 -13.10 6.02
C LEU A 47 26.19 -12.27 6.55
N LEU A 48 25.94 -11.28 7.41
CA LEU A 48 27.00 -10.50 8.03
C LEU A 48 27.92 -11.39 8.88
N ALA A 49 27.35 -12.26 9.71
CA ALA A 49 28.11 -13.15 10.58
C ALA A 49 28.99 -14.14 9.81
N LEU A 50 28.55 -14.58 8.62
CA LEU A 50 29.33 -15.49 7.75
C LEU A 50 30.34 -14.73 6.89
N VAL A 51 29.94 -13.62 6.29
CA VAL A 51 30.76 -12.89 5.31
C VAL A 51 31.89 -12.10 5.98
N VAL A 52 31.63 -11.45 7.11
CA VAL A 52 32.61 -10.61 7.80
C VAL A 52 33.89 -11.36 8.16
N PRO A 53 33.86 -12.51 8.85
CA PRO A 53 35.10 -13.21 9.25
C PRO A 53 35.84 -13.83 8.09
N ILE A 54 35.18 -14.15 6.98
CA ILE A 54 35.81 -14.76 5.80
C ILE A 54 36.44 -13.68 4.89
N VAL A 55 35.71 -12.59 4.69
CA VAL A 55 36.04 -11.61 3.65
C VAL A 55 37.02 -10.55 4.17
N ILE A 56 36.93 -10.14 5.45
CA ILE A 56 37.82 -9.11 6.00
C ILE A 56 39.29 -9.56 5.96
N PRO A 57 39.70 -10.71 6.53
CA PRO A 57 41.10 -11.09 6.53
C PRO A 57 41.69 -11.23 5.11
N GLY A 58 40.95 -11.87 4.19
CA GLY A 58 41.49 -12.17 2.87
C GLY A 58 41.51 -11.01 1.89
N ASN A 59 40.53 -10.09 1.93
CA ASN A 59 40.39 -9.03 0.94
C ASN A 59 41.08 -7.73 1.33
N TYR A 60 41.28 -7.47 2.63
CA TYR A 60 41.95 -6.28 3.09
C TYR A 60 43.49 -6.35 2.87
N GLU A 61 44.04 -7.56 2.70
CA GLU A 61 45.45 -7.77 2.35
C GLU A 61 45.76 -7.66 0.84
N ARG A 62 44.71 -7.71 -0.03
CA ARG A 62 44.89 -7.79 -1.48
C ARG A 62 45.02 -6.44 -2.20
N GLY A 63 45.06 -5.33 -1.45
CA GLY A 63 45.26 -3.98 -2.00
C GLY A 63 44.01 -3.09 -1.99
N VAL A 64 44.23 -1.82 -2.29
CA VAL A 64 43.22 -0.73 -2.10
C VAL A 64 41.92 -0.98 -2.82
N PHE A 65 41.93 -1.49 -4.03
CA PHE A 65 40.72 -1.75 -4.80
C PHE A 65 39.84 -2.83 -4.14
N SER A 66 40.45 -3.90 -3.64
CA SER A 66 39.76 -4.99 -2.94
C SER A 66 39.14 -4.48 -1.63
N ILE A 67 39.85 -3.63 -0.88
CA ILE A 67 39.34 -2.99 0.33
C ILE A 67 38.10 -2.17 0.02
N LEU A 68 38.14 -1.34 -1.03
CA LEU A 68 37.04 -0.45 -1.41
C LEU A 68 35.78 -1.24 -1.79
N VAL A 69 35.92 -2.23 -2.66
CA VAL A 69 34.78 -3.09 -3.09
C VAL A 69 34.19 -3.84 -1.91
N THR A 70 35.04 -4.40 -1.05
CA THR A 70 34.60 -5.12 0.16
C THR A 70 33.87 -4.20 1.13
N SER A 71 34.39 -2.99 1.37
CA SER A 71 33.78 -2.02 2.26
C SER A 71 32.41 -1.55 1.76
N ILE A 72 32.27 -1.33 0.45
CA ILE A 72 30.96 -1.02 -0.16
C ILE A 72 29.98 -2.16 0.03
N LEU A 73 30.38 -3.41 -0.25
CA LEU A 73 29.52 -4.57 -0.11
C LEU A 73 29.04 -4.75 1.34
N LEU A 74 29.96 -4.67 2.30
CA LEU A 74 29.64 -4.75 3.72
C LEU A 74 28.75 -3.58 4.16
N GLY A 75 29.02 -2.37 3.66
CA GLY A 75 28.17 -1.21 3.91
C GLY A 75 26.73 -1.39 3.43
N VAL A 76 26.53 -1.96 2.24
CA VAL A 76 25.20 -2.28 1.72
C VAL A 76 24.48 -3.33 2.58
N LEU A 77 25.18 -4.41 2.97
CA LEU A 77 24.61 -5.44 3.85
C LEU A 77 24.22 -4.85 5.22
N LEU A 78 25.08 -4.05 5.80
CA LEU A 78 24.81 -3.37 7.08
C LEU A 78 23.63 -2.41 6.97
N PHE A 79 23.54 -1.65 5.88
CA PHE A 79 22.44 -0.73 5.62
C PHE A 79 21.09 -1.48 5.50
N ILE A 80 21.07 -2.62 4.81
CA ILE A 80 19.85 -3.47 4.71
C ILE A 80 19.47 -4.01 6.09
N PHE A 81 20.44 -4.49 6.87
CA PHE A 81 20.21 -5.04 8.21
C PHE A 81 19.65 -3.97 9.17
N ILE A 82 20.31 -2.82 9.27
CA ILE A 82 19.86 -1.71 10.12
C ILE A 82 18.52 -1.16 9.64
N GLY A 83 18.35 -0.99 8.33
CA GLY A 83 17.09 -0.55 7.73
C GLY A 83 15.92 -1.47 8.08
N SER A 84 16.15 -2.79 8.06
CA SER A 84 15.13 -3.78 8.46
C SER A 84 14.75 -3.64 9.94
N ILE A 85 15.71 -3.35 10.82
CA ILE A 85 15.45 -3.11 12.26
C ILE A 85 14.61 -1.84 12.43
N CYS A 86 14.97 -0.75 11.79
CA CYS A 86 14.22 0.52 11.88
C CYS A 86 12.78 0.36 11.39
N MET A 87 12.58 -0.33 10.27
CA MET A 87 11.25 -0.60 9.73
C MET A 87 10.44 -1.53 10.64
N LEU A 88 11.07 -2.55 11.23
CA LEU A 88 10.42 -3.41 12.22
C LEU A 88 9.91 -2.62 13.41
N ILE A 89 10.72 -1.74 13.99
CA ILE A 89 10.33 -0.89 15.12
C ILE A 89 9.14 0.00 14.72
N THR A 90 9.19 0.61 13.55
CA THR A 90 8.11 1.47 13.04
C THR A 90 6.80 0.71 12.90
N ASP A 91 6.83 -0.49 12.33
CA ASP A 91 5.63 -1.33 12.15
C ASP A 91 5.08 -1.85 13.47
N ILE A 92 5.94 -2.17 14.45
CA ILE A 92 5.51 -2.55 15.81
C ILE A 92 4.82 -1.37 16.51
N LEU A 93 5.38 -0.16 16.44
CA LEU A 93 4.77 1.04 17.01
C LEU A 93 3.42 1.35 16.33
N ARG A 94 3.33 1.19 15.01
CA ARG A 94 2.09 1.34 14.24
C ARG A 94 1.03 0.33 14.66
N LEU A 95 1.43 -0.92 14.88
CA LEU A 95 0.53 -1.98 15.33
C LEU A 95 0.05 -1.75 16.77
N ARG A 96 0.96 -1.32 17.67
CA ARG A 96 0.62 -0.97 19.06
C ARG A 96 -0.40 0.16 19.13
N ASN A 97 -0.28 1.14 18.25
CA ASN A 97 -1.16 2.29 18.19
C ASN A 97 -2.21 2.16 17.08
N ALA A 98 -2.64 0.92 16.75
CA ALA A 98 -3.54 0.66 15.62
C ALA A 98 -4.85 1.45 15.69
N GLU A 99 -5.37 1.70 16.90
CA GLU A 99 -6.58 2.50 17.12
C GLU A 99 -6.42 4.00 16.78
N GLN A 100 -5.18 4.47 16.71
CA GLN A 100 -4.84 5.83 16.28
C GLN A 100 -4.57 5.93 14.77
N HIS A 101 -4.79 4.84 14.04
CA HIS A 101 -4.65 4.79 12.59
C HIS A 101 -5.98 4.45 11.95
N VAL A 102 -6.74 5.49 11.60
CA VAL A 102 -8.09 5.34 11.04
C VAL A 102 -8.36 6.43 10.01
N ILE A 103 -9.12 6.08 8.99
CA ILE A 103 -9.69 7.02 8.02
C ILE A 103 -11.21 6.97 8.19
N VAL A 104 -11.84 8.13 8.32
CA VAL A 104 -13.27 8.29 8.50
C VAL A 104 -13.79 9.24 7.44
N LEU A 105 -14.82 8.82 6.73
CA LEU A 105 -15.60 9.66 5.84
C LEU A 105 -16.96 9.89 6.51
N THR A 106 -17.28 11.14 6.76
CA THR A 106 -18.61 11.57 7.20
C THR A 106 -19.35 12.22 6.03
N GLU A 107 -20.54 12.71 6.22
CA GLU A 107 -21.26 13.45 5.18
C GLU A 107 -20.60 14.78 4.76
N GLU A 108 -19.85 15.42 5.70
CA GLU A 108 -19.26 16.72 5.48
C GLU A 108 -17.74 16.72 5.42
N PHE A 109 -17.09 15.75 6.10
CA PHE A 109 -15.66 15.79 6.33
C PHE A 109 -14.97 14.45 6.00
N TYR A 110 -13.80 14.58 5.42
CA TYR A 110 -12.76 13.55 5.44
C TYR A 110 -11.88 13.77 6.67
N VAL A 111 -11.73 12.75 7.50
CA VAL A 111 -10.86 12.80 8.69
C VAL A 111 -9.90 11.62 8.63
N LYS A 112 -8.62 11.89 8.77
CA LYS A 112 -7.56 10.88 8.86
C LYS A 112 -6.77 11.09 10.13
N GLN A 113 -6.55 10.02 10.87
CA GLN A 113 -5.61 9.99 11.98
C GLN A 113 -4.48 9.01 11.69
N GLU A 114 -3.25 9.47 11.85
CA GLU A 114 -2.03 8.65 11.82
C GLU A 114 -1.20 8.94 13.09
N GLY A 115 -1.38 8.14 14.11
CA GLY A 115 -0.79 8.40 15.42
C GLY A 115 -1.25 9.75 15.99
N ALA A 116 -0.31 10.64 16.25
CA ALA A 116 -0.61 11.99 16.76
C ALA A 116 -1.10 12.96 15.67
N LYS A 117 -0.83 12.68 14.39
CA LYS A 117 -1.21 13.57 13.29
C LYS A 117 -2.67 13.35 12.93
N LYS A 118 -3.44 14.44 12.96
CA LYS A 118 -4.84 14.49 12.53
C LYS A 118 -4.95 15.40 11.32
N THR A 119 -5.68 14.96 10.30
CA THR A 119 -5.96 15.75 9.10
C THR A 119 -7.47 15.75 8.89
N GLN A 120 -8.07 16.92 8.80
CA GLN A 120 -9.49 17.10 8.51
C GLN A 120 -9.65 17.99 7.28
N VAL A 121 -10.39 17.49 6.30
CA VAL A 121 -10.69 18.24 5.07
C VAL A 121 -12.19 18.14 4.79
N PRO A 122 -12.90 19.26 4.58
CA PRO A 122 -14.30 19.20 4.19
C PRO A 122 -14.42 18.63 2.77
N LEU A 123 -15.45 17.80 2.54
CA LEU A 123 -15.63 17.07 1.29
C LEU A 123 -15.77 17.98 0.07
N TYR A 124 -16.41 19.16 0.23
CA TYR A 124 -16.55 20.13 -0.86
C TYR A 124 -15.20 20.69 -1.36
N ALA A 125 -14.16 20.67 -0.52
CA ALA A 125 -12.82 21.14 -0.87
C ALA A 125 -11.93 20.06 -1.50
N ILE A 126 -12.41 18.83 -1.61
CA ILE A 126 -11.65 17.73 -2.20
C ILE A 126 -11.77 17.75 -3.71
N LYS A 127 -10.63 17.89 -4.40
CA LYS A 127 -10.54 17.80 -5.86
C LYS A 127 -9.47 16.82 -6.31
N TYR A 128 -9.61 16.32 -7.52
CA TYR A 128 -8.60 15.48 -8.21
C TYR A 128 -8.18 14.24 -7.40
N VAL A 129 -9.16 13.47 -6.91
CA VAL A 129 -8.89 12.21 -6.21
C VAL A 129 -8.24 11.24 -7.19
N THR A 130 -7.01 10.83 -6.90
CA THR A 130 -6.20 9.97 -7.76
C THR A 130 -5.71 8.75 -7.01
N ALA A 131 -6.21 7.58 -7.40
CA ALA A 131 -5.73 6.30 -6.91
C ALA A 131 -4.68 5.73 -7.88
N ARG A 132 -3.52 5.36 -7.34
CA ARG A 132 -2.47 4.61 -8.05
C ARG A 132 -2.32 3.25 -7.38
N GLY A 133 -2.15 2.19 -8.16
CA GLY A 133 -1.99 0.86 -7.59
C GLY A 133 -2.46 -0.24 -8.52
N ARG A 134 -2.83 -1.36 -7.92
CA ARG A 134 -3.39 -2.49 -8.66
C ARG A 134 -4.87 -2.26 -8.87
N ALA A 135 -5.28 -2.09 -10.12
CA ALA A 135 -6.70 -2.15 -10.44
C ALA A 135 -7.31 -3.45 -9.89
N PRO A 136 -8.51 -3.38 -9.29
CA PRO A 136 -9.26 -4.57 -8.90
C PRO A 136 -9.34 -5.54 -10.08
N ILE A 137 -9.24 -6.84 -9.80
CA ILE A 137 -9.46 -7.85 -10.85
C ILE A 137 -10.95 -7.77 -11.15
N ASP A 138 -11.27 -7.27 -12.33
CA ASP A 138 -12.63 -7.31 -12.83
C ASP A 138 -13.04 -8.77 -12.95
N ARG A 139 -13.87 -9.22 -12.04
CA ARG A 139 -14.41 -10.60 -12.02
C ARG A 139 -15.71 -10.73 -12.79
N THR A 140 -16.16 -9.64 -13.42
CA THR A 140 -17.32 -9.70 -14.31
C THR A 140 -16.98 -10.67 -15.44
N PRO A 141 -17.72 -11.76 -15.62
CA PRO A 141 -17.51 -12.61 -16.77
C PRO A 141 -17.73 -11.73 -18.00
N SER A 142 -16.70 -11.62 -18.83
CA SER A 142 -16.73 -10.82 -20.05
C SER A 142 -17.72 -11.42 -21.04
N SER A 143 -19.02 -11.19 -20.80
CA SER A 143 -20.08 -11.49 -21.75
C SER A 143 -20.05 -10.57 -22.99
N GLN A 144 -19.12 -9.65 -23.08
CA GLN A 144 -18.98 -8.69 -24.18
C GLN A 144 -17.90 -9.04 -25.21
N GLN A 145 -17.25 -10.19 -25.10
CA GLN A 145 -16.28 -10.61 -26.15
C GLN A 145 -16.88 -11.45 -27.30
N ALA A 146 -18.20 -11.48 -27.43
CA ALA A 146 -18.86 -12.26 -28.48
C ALA A 146 -19.08 -11.51 -29.82
N ASN A 147 -18.72 -10.22 -29.95
CA ASN A 147 -18.89 -9.47 -31.20
C ASN A 147 -17.61 -8.65 -31.54
N GLY A 148 -16.61 -9.34 -32.03
CA GLY A 148 -15.40 -8.73 -32.59
C GLY A 148 -14.72 -9.73 -33.50
N GLU A 149 -15.10 -9.70 -34.79
CA GLU A 149 -14.38 -10.35 -35.87
C GLU A 149 -12.89 -9.95 -35.82
N ASN A 150 -12.01 -10.93 -36.12
CA ASN A 150 -10.55 -10.83 -36.25
C ASN A 150 -9.72 -10.89 -34.96
N SER A 151 -10.00 -11.87 -34.11
CA SER A 151 -8.94 -12.36 -33.22
C SER A 151 -8.19 -13.47 -33.95
N ALA A 152 -6.93 -13.21 -34.32
CA ALA A 152 -6.00 -14.28 -34.69
C ALA A 152 -6.11 -15.37 -33.64
N LEU A 153 -6.31 -16.61 -34.06
CA LEU A 153 -6.45 -17.80 -33.21
C LEU A 153 -5.30 -17.75 -32.17
N PRO A 154 -5.60 -17.72 -30.88
CA PRO A 154 -4.56 -17.78 -29.86
C PRO A 154 -3.81 -19.08 -30.07
N ASP A 155 -2.48 -18.98 -30.05
CA ASP A 155 -1.56 -20.09 -30.29
C ASP A 155 -2.02 -21.33 -29.53
N ALA A 156 -2.29 -22.44 -30.24
CA ALA A 156 -2.86 -23.65 -29.66
C ALA A 156 -1.98 -24.19 -28.49
N SER A 157 -0.70 -23.86 -28.51
CA SER A 157 0.28 -24.18 -27.44
C SER A 157 0.03 -23.40 -26.15
N GLU A 158 -0.37 -22.13 -26.23
CA GLU A 158 -0.69 -21.32 -25.04
C GLU A 158 -2.00 -21.76 -24.37
N ASN A 159 -2.99 -22.15 -25.17
CA ASN A 159 -4.26 -22.68 -24.64
C ASN A 159 -4.08 -24.01 -23.95
N MET A 160 -3.25 -24.91 -24.50
CA MET A 160 -2.99 -26.23 -23.91
C MET A 160 -2.21 -26.11 -22.59
N MET A 161 -1.20 -25.24 -22.53
CA MET A 161 -0.43 -25.01 -21.31
C MET A 161 -1.27 -24.29 -20.22
N GLY A 162 -2.18 -23.42 -20.63
CA GLY A 162 -3.12 -22.76 -19.71
C GLY A 162 -4.16 -23.71 -19.12
N LEU A 163 -4.52 -24.76 -19.85
CA LEU A 163 -5.49 -25.77 -19.41
C LEU A 163 -4.87 -26.73 -18.37
N PHE A 164 -3.61 -27.15 -18.56
CA PHE A 164 -2.93 -28.10 -17.66
C PHE A 164 -2.31 -27.45 -16.42
N PHE A 165 -1.76 -26.22 -16.53
CA PHE A 165 -1.05 -25.57 -15.43
C PHE A 165 -1.77 -24.34 -14.86
N GLY A 166 -2.95 -24.02 -15.40
CA GLY A 166 -3.71 -22.82 -15.07
C GLY A 166 -3.10 -21.54 -15.65
N ARG A 167 -3.94 -20.60 -16.10
CA ARG A 167 -3.54 -19.29 -16.66
C ARG A 167 -2.51 -18.50 -15.81
N LYS A 168 -2.39 -18.86 -14.53
CA LYS A 168 -1.45 -18.21 -13.59
C LYS A 168 0.00 -18.69 -13.75
N ALA A 169 0.23 -19.82 -14.41
CA ALA A 169 1.55 -20.42 -14.61
C ALA A 169 2.22 -19.99 -15.93
N THR A 170 1.50 -19.34 -16.83
CA THR A 170 2.06 -18.86 -18.10
C THR A 170 3.09 -17.75 -17.87
N PRO A 171 4.15 -17.64 -18.70
CA PRO A 171 5.16 -16.57 -18.60
C PRO A 171 4.55 -15.16 -18.66
N ALA A 172 3.49 -14.98 -19.48
CA ALA A 172 2.74 -13.73 -19.58
C ALA A 172 2.01 -13.41 -18.25
N GLY A 173 1.32 -14.39 -17.66
CA GLY A 173 0.67 -14.24 -16.36
C GLY A 173 1.64 -13.98 -15.21
N GLN A 174 2.85 -14.55 -15.26
CA GLN A 174 3.91 -14.27 -14.29
C GLN A 174 4.48 -12.85 -14.46
N ARG A 175 4.66 -12.37 -15.69
CA ARG A 175 5.09 -10.98 -15.98
C ARG A 175 4.05 -9.96 -15.50
N GLU A 176 2.78 -10.22 -15.73
CA GLU A 176 1.68 -9.38 -15.23
C GLU A 176 1.62 -9.35 -13.70
N ARG A 177 1.79 -10.51 -13.04
CA ARG A 177 1.90 -10.60 -11.59
C ARG A 177 3.11 -9.82 -11.06
N ARG A 178 4.27 -9.88 -11.72
CA ARG A 178 5.46 -9.11 -11.34
C ARG A 178 5.24 -7.61 -11.54
N LYS A 179 4.60 -7.17 -12.64
CA LYS A 179 4.22 -5.75 -12.84
C LYS A 179 3.28 -5.28 -11.74
N ARG A 180 2.22 -6.04 -11.45
CA ARG A 180 1.25 -5.71 -10.39
C ARG A 180 1.88 -5.62 -9.01
N ARG A 181 2.87 -6.45 -8.70
CA ARG A 181 3.58 -6.42 -7.41
C ARG A 181 4.49 -5.18 -7.26
N ARG A 182 4.92 -4.57 -8.34
CA ARG A 182 5.85 -3.43 -8.34
C ARG A 182 5.15 -2.08 -8.37
N THR A 183 3.86 -2.03 -8.63
CA THR A 183 3.12 -0.76 -8.64
C THR A 183 2.83 -0.36 -7.19
N PRO A 184 3.39 0.75 -6.71
CA PRO A 184 3.09 1.23 -5.36
C PRO A 184 1.62 1.62 -5.28
N SER A 185 0.98 1.23 -4.20
CA SER A 185 -0.41 1.59 -3.93
C SER A 185 -0.40 2.95 -3.23
N SER A 186 -1.02 3.95 -3.82
CA SER A 186 -1.17 5.26 -3.22
C SER A 186 -2.49 5.90 -3.60
N LEU A 187 -3.04 6.69 -2.70
CA LEU A 187 -4.23 7.51 -2.92
C LEU A 187 -3.95 8.90 -2.39
N ALA A 188 -4.20 9.89 -3.20
CA ALA A 188 -4.05 11.29 -2.84
C ALA A 188 -5.17 12.14 -3.47
N PHE A 189 -5.45 13.28 -2.88
CA PHE A 189 -6.32 14.31 -3.44
C PHE A 189 -5.74 15.70 -3.17
N ILE A 190 -6.29 16.73 -3.83
CA ILE A 190 -5.91 18.11 -3.61
C ILE A 190 -6.97 18.79 -2.73
N ASP A 191 -6.53 19.37 -1.61
CA ASP A 191 -7.36 20.28 -0.80
C ASP A 191 -7.36 21.65 -1.47
N GLU A 192 -8.50 22.07 -2.03
CA GLU A 192 -8.65 23.33 -2.76
C GLU A 192 -8.39 24.57 -1.89
N ARG A 193 -8.64 24.49 -0.58
CA ARG A 193 -8.45 25.63 0.34
C ARG A 193 -6.99 26.00 0.50
N THR A 194 -6.12 25.01 0.54
CA THR A 194 -4.68 25.19 0.76
C THR A 194 -3.85 24.94 -0.50
N ASN A 195 -4.51 24.43 -1.56
CA ASN A 195 -3.88 23.96 -2.79
C ASN A 195 -2.72 22.96 -2.53
N THR A 196 -2.89 22.13 -1.51
CA THR A 196 -1.89 21.14 -1.11
C THR A 196 -2.36 19.73 -1.41
N GLU A 197 -1.42 18.87 -1.81
CA GLU A 197 -1.68 17.43 -1.98
C GLU A 197 -1.78 16.76 -0.61
N VAL A 198 -2.94 16.15 -0.35
CA VAL A 198 -3.19 15.35 0.84
C VAL A 198 -3.08 13.88 0.49
N VAL A 199 -2.05 13.22 1.03
CA VAL A 199 -1.86 11.80 0.85
C VAL A 199 -2.76 11.03 1.79
N VAL A 200 -3.72 10.30 1.22
CA VAL A 200 -4.68 9.48 1.97
C VAL A 200 -4.01 8.20 2.44
N VAL A 201 -3.41 7.46 1.51
CA VAL A 201 -2.67 6.23 1.80
C VAL A 201 -1.47 6.10 0.88
N ASN A 202 -0.35 5.57 1.42
CA ASN A 202 0.86 5.24 0.66
C ASN A 202 1.08 3.74 0.55
N ASP A 203 0.22 2.95 1.19
CA ASP A 203 0.31 1.51 1.26
C ASP A 203 -1.09 0.88 1.31
N ASP A 204 -1.15 -0.44 1.34
CA ASP A 204 -2.41 -1.17 1.47
C ASP A 204 -2.84 -1.37 2.95
N ALA A 205 -2.28 -0.61 3.90
CA ALA A 205 -2.53 -0.85 5.33
C ALA A 205 -3.97 -0.55 5.76
N PHE A 206 -4.66 0.36 5.07
CA PHE A 206 -6.07 0.67 5.28
C PHE A 206 -7.02 -0.08 4.30
N GLY A 207 -6.49 -0.89 3.40
CA GLY A 207 -7.27 -1.60 2.40
C GLY A 207 -6.82 -1.30 0.98
N ASP A 208 -7.71 -1.58 0.02
CA ASP A 208 -7.46 -1.29 -1.37
C ASP A 208 -7.68 0.21 -1.63
N PRO A 209 -6.68 0.95 -2.15
CA PRO A 209 -6.82 2.36 -2.48
C PRO A 209 -7.99 2.69 -3.42
N PHE A 210 -8.34 1.77 -4.32
CA PHE A 210 -9.48 1.98 -5.23
C PHE A 210 -10.83 1.90 -4.51
N THR A 211 -10.94 1.07 -3.48
CA THR A 211 -12.16 1.02 -2.65
C THR A 211 -12.32 2.32 -1.87
N ILE A 212 -11.23 2.84 -1.30
CA ILE A 212 -11.24 4.12 -0.58
C ILE A 212 -11.52 5.29 -1.54
N ASP A 213 -10.91 5.28 -2.74
CA ASP A 213 -11.17 6.27 -3.80
C ASP A 213 -12.66 6.31 -4.19
N GLY A 214 -13.26 5.13 -4.41
CA GLY A 214 -14.69 5.02 -4.71
C GLY A 214 -15.56 5.60 -3.61
N ALA A 215 -15.26 5.31 -2.35
CA ALA A 215 -15.98 5.85 -1.21
C ALA A 215 -15.83 7.38 -1.11
N ILE A 216 -14.62 7.92 -1.27
CA ILE A 216 -14.40 9.37 -1.26
C ILE A 216 -15.21 10.05 -2.36
N LYS A 217 -15.14 9.54 -3.60
CA LYS A 217 -15.90 10.10 -4.73
C LYS A 217 -17.41 10.06 -4.51
N GLN A 218 -17.91 8.99 -3.91
CA GLN A 218 -19.33 8.86 -3.58
C GLN A 218 -19.76 9.91 -2.55
N HIS A 219 -19.01 10.08 -1.46
CA HIS A 219 -19.31 11.07 -0.44
C HIS A 219 -19.19 12.52 -0.97
N VAL A 220 -18.17 12.80 -1.81
CA VAL A 220 -18.01 14.11 -2.45
C VAL A 220 -19.20 14.41 -3.38
N ALA A 221 -19.67 13.44 -4.16
CA ALA A 221 -20.81 13.61 -5.04
C ALA A 221 -22.10 13.89 -4.23
N SER A 222 -22.33 13.15 -3.14
CA SER A 222 -23.49 13.37 -2.25
C SER A 222 -23.46 14.75 -1.60
N ALA A 223 -22.28 15.19 -1.09
CA ALA A 223 -22.11 16.49 -0.48
C ALA A 223 -22.36 17.65 -1.48
N THR A 224 -21.96 17.48 -2.74
CA THR A 224 -22.20 18.49 -3.79
C THR A 224 -23.68 18.62 -4.13
N THR A 225 -24.41 17.51 -4.17
CA THR A 225 -25.85 17.51 -4.48
C THR A 225 -26.64 18.19 -3.37
N SER A 226 -26.35 17.92 -2.11
CA SER A 226 -27.02 18.55 -0.96
C SER A 226 -26.79 20.06 -0.87
N THR A 227 -25.66 20.57 -1.38
CA THR A 227 -25.37 22.02 -1.42
C THR A 227 -26.13 22.75 -2.52
N LEU A 228 -26.59 22.06 -3.58
CA LEU A 228 -27.35 22.66 -4.69
C LEU A 228 -28.86 22.72 -4.41
N GLU A 229 -29.35 22.00 -3.41
CA GLU A 229 -30.76 21.97 -3.01
C GLU A 229 -31.11 22.96 -1.91
N GLN A 230 -30.13 23.69 -1.36
CA GLN A 230 -30.30 24.77 -0.38
C GLN A 230 -30.19 26.15 -1.05
#